data_e5e9b8807fc29c4874525e943d3fd7c1
#
_entry.id   e5e9b8807fc29c4874525e943d3fd7c1
#
_cell.length_a   1.000
_cell.length_b   1.000
_cell.length_c   1.000
_cell.angle_alpha   90.00
_cell.angle_beta   90.00
_cell.angle_gamma   90.00
#
_symmetry.space_group_name_H-M   'P 1'
#
loop_
_entity.id
_entity.type
_entity.pdbx_description
1 polymer ?
#
loop_
_entity_poly.entity_id
_entity_poly.type
_entity_poly.pdbx_seq_one_letter_code
_entity_poly.pdbx_strand_id
1 'polypeptide(L)'
;MNQPSLPITLLLVAAIISPIPVFAGTIADADASYEQGGMVNVYTAIDMYERFLGTNPEIFEANWKCARACREYGEAAKKGQVDDWKKVCAEYGKKGMIYGAKARDINPDHPAGYYYFGLSVGTYSDGTSILTALKEGLKDKTQNSFEKVYELDKMYDDAGSILALGRFWAVLPWPLYNNKKALDYYREFQRTEYFKSSTEGRVYLSELLIALGGDRNKAEAKELLNQAVQNGEPYFTNWAQRLLNKIK
;
A
#
# COMPACT_ATOMS: atom_id res chain seq x y z
N MET A 1 -68.70 4.21 56.40
CA MET A 1 -67.29 4.16 56.76
C MET A 1 -66.52 4.24 55.43
N ASN A 2 -66.07 5.43 55.05
CA ASN A 2 -65.28 5.64 53.84
C ASN A 2 -63.80 5.59 54.18
N GLN A 3 -63.05 4.67 53.53
CA GLN A 3 -61.62 4.67 53.60
C GLN A 3 -61.01 5.58 52.52
N PRO A 4 -60.02 6.40 52.83
CA PRO A 4 -59.35 7.24 51.83
C PRO A 4 -58.29 6.42 51.01
N SER A 5 -58.38 6.52 49.70
CA SER A 5 -57.42 6.00 48.75
C SER A 5 -56.12 6.84 48.77
N LEU A 6 -54.97 6.19 49.04
CA LEU A 6 -53.64 6.81 48.91
C LEU A 6 -53.24 6.93 47.45
N PRO A 7 -52.64 8.07 47.00
CA PRO A 7 -52.15 8.20 45.64
C PRO A 7 -50.80 7.47 45.50
N ILE A 8 -50.71 6.60 44.48
CA ILE A 8 -49.45 5.94 44.08
C ILE A 8 -48.63 6.98 43.29
N THR A 9 -47.61 7.50 43.94
CA THR A 9 -46.62 8.37 43.27
C THR A 9 -45.67 7.51 42.47
N LEU A 10 -45.80 7.50 41.14
CA LEU A 10 -44.88 6.82 40.21
C LEU A 10 -43.58 7.59 40.13
N LEU A 11 -42.50 7.13 40.76
CA LEU A 11 -41.17 7.69 40.62
C LEU A 11 -40.58 7.23 39.28
N LEU A 12 -40.55 8.12 38.29
CA LEU A 12 -39.82 7.95 37.04
C LEU A 12 -38.32 8.11 37.32
N VAL A 13 -37.57 7.02 37.46
CA VAL A 13 -36.10 7.02 37.48
C VAL A 13 -35.64 7.18 36.03
N ALA A 14 -35.28 8.39 35.63
CA ALA A 14 -34.59 8.65 34.38
C ALA A 14 -33.15 8.12 34.51
N ALA A 15 -32.87 6.97 33.92
CA ALA A 15 -31.51 6.47 33.78
C ALA A 15 -30.76 7.42 32.83
N ILE A 16 -29.87 8.23 33.38
CA ILE A 16 -28.92 9.02 32.61
C ILE A 16 -27.90 8.02 32.06
N ILE A 17 -28.10 7.58 30.83
CA ILE A 17 -27.08 6.84 30.07
C ILE A 17 -26.01 7.86 29.68
N SER A 18 -24.99 8.03 30.53
CA SER A 18 -23.80 8.77 30.15
C SER A 18 -23.14 8.03 29.00
N PRO A 19 -22.84 8.69 27.85
CA PRO A 19 -22.08 8.03 26.80
C PRO A 19 -20.72 7.66 27.39
N ILE A 20 -20.39 6.37 27.36
CA ILE A 20 -19.05 5.88 27.67
C ILE A 20 -18.13 6.56 26.65
N PRO A 21 -17.10 7.33 27.05
CA PRO A 21 -16.17 7.88 26.10
C PRO A 21 -15.51 6.69 25.38
N VAL A 22 -15.82 6.53 24.10
CA VAL A 22 -15.06 5.66 23.22
C VAL A 22 -13.69 6.32 23.12
N PHE A 23 -12.70 5.76 23.81
CA PHE A 23 -11.32 6.19 23.68
C PHE A 23 -10.93 5.96 22.22
N ALA A 24 -10.99 7.00 21.41
CA ALA A 24 -10.31 7.02 20.13
C ALA A 24 -8.83 6.97 20.47
N GLY A 25 -8.17 5.83 20.18
CA GLY A 25 -6.73 5.66 20.42
C GLY A 25 -5.94 6.80 19.76
N THR A 26 -4.73 7.02 20.19
CA THR A 26 -3.85 8.02 19.60
C THR A 26 -3.22 7.48 18.30
N ILE A 27 -2.64 8.36 17.48
CA ILE A 27 -1.81 7.96 16.33
C ILE A 27 -0.67 7.04 16.81
N ALA A 28 -0.08 7.33 17.97
CA ALA A 28 1.00 6.52 18.53
C ALA A 28 0.56 5.08 18.88
N ASP A 29 -0.67 4.89 19.35
CA ASP A 29 -1.20 3.55 19.62
C ASP A 29 -1.38 2.75 18.31
N ALA A 30 -1.85 3.41 17.27
CA ALA A 30 -1.97 2.82 15.94
C ALA A 30 -0.59 2.50 15.33
N ASP A 31 0.39 3.39 15.50
CA ASP A 31 1.79 3.16 15.10
C ASP A 31 2.37 1.93 15.80
N ALA A 32 2.20 1.83 17.12
CA ALA A 32 2.68 0.71 17.90
C ALA A 32 2.07 -0.63 17.43
N SER A 33 0.79 -0.64 17.05
CA SER A 33 0.15 -1.82 16.47
C SER A 33 0.72 -2.14 15.08
N TYR A 34 0.91 -1.14 14.23
CA TYR A 34 1.48 -1.32 12.89
C TYR A 34 2.90 -1.90 12.95
N GLU A 35 3.75 -1.40 13.85
CA GLU A 35 5.14 -1.82 14.01
C GLU A 35 5.30 -3.27 14.49
N GLN A 36 4.29 -3.83 15.16
CA GLN A 36 4.28 -5.25 15.52
C GLN A 36 4.19 -6.17 14.28
N GLY A 37 3.75 -5.62 13.15
CA GLY A 37 3.68 -6.34 11.88
C GLY A 37 2.65 -7.48 11.86
N GLY A 38 2.54 -8.13 10.70
CA GLY A 38 1.57 -9.19 10.48
C GLY A 38 0.15 -8.66 10.25
N MET A 39 -0.66 -9.45 9.53
CA MET A 39 -1.98 -8.99 9.06
C MET A 39 -2.92 -8.53 10.20
N VAL A 40 -2.92 -9.24 11.34
CA VAL A 40 -3.82 -8.90 12.46
C VAL A 40 -3.49 -7.53 13.04
N ASN A 41 -2.21 -7.26 13.29
CA ASN A 41 -1.79 -5.99 13.90
C ASN A 41 -1.92 -4.82 12.90
N VAL A 42 -1.61 -5.04 11.61
CA VAL A 42 -1.82 -4.03 10.56
C VAL A 42 -3.31 -3.71 10.41
N TYR A 43 -4.20 -4.70 10.46
CA TYR A 43 -5.65 -4.48 10.46
C TYR A 43 -6.10 -3.66 11.67
N THR A 44 -5.59 -4.00 12.86
CA THR A 44 -5.86 -3.26 14.09
C THR A 44 -5.40 -1.82 14.00
N ALA A 45 -4.21 -1.58 13.42
CA ALA A 45 -3.71 -0.24 13.17
C ALA A 45 -4.63 0.57 12.23
N ILE A 46 -5.15 -0.05 11.16
CA ILE A 46 -6.11 0.59 10.24
C ILE A 46 -7.35 1.04 11.02
N ASP A 47 -7.96 0.14 11.80
CA ASP A 47 -9.16 0.45 12.61
C ASP A 47 -8.90 1.61 13.59
N MET A 48 -7.73 1.63 14.25
CA MET A 48 -7.32 2.71 15.14
C MET A 48 -7.14 4.04 14.40
N TYR A 49 -6.47 4.06 13.23
CA TYR A 49 -6.34 5.26 12.42
C TYR A 49 -7.70 5.74 11.92
N GLU A 50 -8.58 4.86 11.45
CA GLU A 50 -9.93 5.20 10.97
C GLU A 50 -10.77 5.83 12.07
N ARG A 51 -10.73 5.28 13.29
CA ARG A 51 -11.44 5.86 14.46
C ARG A 51 -10.89 7.24 14.83
N PHE A 52 -9.57 7.40 14.84
CA PHE A 52 -8.93 8.70 15.11
C PHE A 52 -9.33 9.73 14.05
N LEU A 53 -9.28 9.35 12.76
CA LEU A 53 -9.65 10.21 11.64
C LEU A 53 -11.14 10.55 11.60
N GLY A 54 -12.01 9.73 12.19
CA GLY A 54 -13.44 10.01 12.34
C GLY A 54 -13.73 11.33 13.10
N THR A 55 -12.84 11.71 14.01
CA THR A 55 -12.94 12.98 14.77
C THR A 55 -11.87 14.01 14.35
N ASN A 56 -10.83 13.60 13.66
CA ASN A 56 -9.68 14.43 13.27
C ASN A 56 -9.32 14.24 11.79
N PRO A 57 -10.23 14.50 10.83
CA PRO A 57 -10.05 14.12 9.42
C PRO A 57 -8.94 14.89 8.70
N GLU A 58 -8.54 16.06 9.23
CA GLU A 58 -7.54 16.94 8.63
C GLU A 58 -6.11 16.72 9.17
N ILE A 59 -5.88 15.62 9.89
CA ILE A 59 -4.51 15.31 10.37
C ILE A 59 -3.74 14.58 9.27
N PHE A 60 -2.76 15.27 8.70
CA PHE A 60 -1.89 14.76 7.63
C PHE A 60 -1.26 13.42 8.00
N GLU A 61 -0.64 13.35 9.17
CA GLU A 61 0.10 12.18 9.62
C GLU A 61 -0.78 10.93 9.71
N ALA A 62 -1.96 11.04 10.31
CA ALA A 62 -2.90 9.91 10.42
C ALA A 62 -3.40 9.45 9.06
N ASN A 63 -3.64 10.37 8.11
CA ASN A 63 -4.10 10.03 6.76
C ASN A 63 -3.04 9.21 5.99
N TRP A 64 -1.79 9.69 5.90
CA TRP A 64 -0.80 8.93 5.14
C TRP A 64 -0.42 7.60 5.82
N LYS A 65 -0.40 7.55 7.15
CA LYS A 65 -0.14 6.31 7.90
C LYS A 65 -1.26 5.29 7.71
N CYS A 66 -2.53 5.74 7.69
CA CYS A 66 -3.67 4.89 7.38
C CYS A 66 -3.58 4.36 5.93
N ALA A 67 -3.19 5.21 4.95
CA ALA A 67 -2.98 4.78 3.58
C ALA A 67 -1.87 3.71 3.48
N ARG A 68 -0.74 3.92 4.19
CA ARG A 68 0.35 2.95 4.30
C ARG A 68 -0.14 1.62 4.85
N ALA A 69 -0.87 1.64 5.96
CA ALA A 69 -1.39 0.43 6.60
C ALA A 69 -2.39 -0.31 5.71
N CYS A 70 -3.28 0.39 5.02
CA CYS A 70 -4.21 -0.21 4.05
C CYS A 70 -3.46 -0.90 2.90
N ARG A 71 -2.46 -0.23 2.33
CA ARG A 71 -1.61 -0.83 1.29
C ARG A 71 -0.90 -2.08 1.80
N GLU A 72 -0.29 -2.01 2.99
CA GLU A 72 0.43 -3.14 3.59
C GLU A 72 -0.48 -4.33 3.85
N TYR A 73 -1.70 -4.09 4.34
CA TYR A 73 -2.66 -5.16 4.57
C TYR A 73 -3.05 -5.90 3.28
N GLY A 74 -3.31 -5.16 2.20
CA GLY A 74 -3.59 -5.74 0.88
C GLY A 74 -2.39 -6.52 0.32
N GLU A 75 -1.19 -5.97 0.45
CA GLU A 75 0.05 -6.61 0.00
C GLU A 75 0.33 -7.90 0.79
N ALA A 76 0.15 -7.88 2.11
CA ALA A 76 0.30 -9.06 2.96
C ALA A 76 -0.71 -10.16 2.59
N ALA A 77 -1.96 -9.80 2.31
CA ALA A 77 -2.97 -10.74 1.84
C ALA A 77 -2.58 -11.41 0.52
N LYS A 78 -2.07 -10.63 -0.44
CA LYS A 78 -1.58 -11.13 -1.73
C LYS A 78 -0.35 -12.04 -1.56
N LYS A 79 0.64 -11.59 -0.80
CA LYS A 79 1.87 -12.35 -0.57
C LYS A 79 1.62 -13.65 0.17
N GLY A 80 0.73 -13.63 1.16
CA GLY A 80 0.30 -14.80 1.92
C GLY A 80 -0.69 -15.71 1.18
N GLN A 81 -1.20 -15.28 0.01
CA GLN A 81 -2.23 -16.02 -0.76
C GLN A 81 -3.42 -16.43 0.11
N VAL A 82 -3.84 -15.53 1.02
CA VAL A 82 -5.00 -15.80 1.88
C VAL A 82 -6.27 -15.95 1.04
N ASP A 83 -7.27 -16.62 1.59
CA ASP A 83 -8.57 -16.73 0.92
C ASP A 83 -9.11 -15.32 0.59
N ASP A 84 -9.69 -15.18 -0.58
CA ASP A 84 -10.23 -13.89 -1.07
C ASP A 84 -9.22 -12.72 -1.13
N TRP A 85 -7.89 -12.98 -1.19
CA TRP A 85 -6.87 -11.93 -1.24
C TRP A 85 -7.14 -10.85 -2.29
N LYS A 86 -7.74 -11.19 -3.43
CA LYS A 86 -8.11 -10.20 -4.46
C LYS A 86 -9.16 -9.21 -3.96
N LYS A 87 -10.17 -9.71 -3.23
CA LYS A 87 -11.17 -8.85 -2.62
C LYS A 87 -10.55 -7.93 -1.57
N VAL A 88 -9.64 -8.46 -0.75
CA VAL A 88 -8.87 -7.68 0.23
C VAL A 88 -8.06 -6.59 -0.48
N CYS A 89 -7.31 -6.92 -1.53
CA CYS A 89 -6.55 -5.94 -2.32
C CYS A 89 -7.45 -4.86 -2.94
N ALA A 90 -8.61 -5.22 -3.50
CA ALA A 90 -9.54 -4.26 -4.07
C ALA A 90 -10.11 -3.30 -3.02
N GLU A 91 -10.52 -3.82 -1.86
CA GLU A 91 -11.10 -3.02 -0.77
C GLU A 91 -10.06 -2.10 -0.14
N TYR A 92 -8.94 -2.66 0.33
CA TYR A 92 -7.92 -1.89 1.05
C TYR A 92 -7.07 -1.02 0.14
N GLY A 93 -6.84 -1.42 -1.11
CA GLY A 93 -6.29 -0.53 -2.13
C GLY A 93 -7.16 0.72 -2.34
N LYS A 94 -8.48 0.55 -2.41
CA LYS A 94 -9.41 1.68 -2.52
C LYS A 94 -9.41 2.58 -1.28
N LYS A 95 -9.41 2.00 -0.06
CA LYS A 95 -9.27 2.75 1.19
C LYS A 95 -7.96 3.54 1.21
N GLY A 96 -6.83 2.90 0.89
CA GLY A 96 -5.53 3.54 0.84
C GLY A 96 -5.46 4.70 -0.15
N MET A 97 -6.13 4.59 -1.31
CA MET A 97 -6.25 5.72 -2.25
C MET A 97 -7.01 6.91 -1.64
N ILE A 98 -8.08 6.67 -0.87
CA ILE A 98 -8.86 7.74 -0.24
C ILE A 98 -7.99 8.50 0.78
N TYR A 99 -7.33 7.78 1.69
CA TYR A 99 -6.48 8.39 2.72
C TYR A 99 -5.22 9.01 2.14
N GLY A 100 -4.57 8.38 1.14
CA GLY A 100 -3.42 8.95 0.45
C GLY A 100 -3.76 10.25 -0.28
N ALA A 101 -4.91 10.30 -0.97
CA ALA A 101 -5.39 11.52 -1.62
C ALA A 101 -5.65 12.62 -0.59
N LYS A 102 -6.30 12.30 0.54
CA LYS A 102 -6.56 13.26 1.61
C LYS A 102 -5.25 13.80 2.21
N ALA A 103 -4.27 12.94 2.47
CA ALA A 103 -2.96 13.36 2.95
C ALA A 103 -2.28 14.33 1.97
N ARG A 104 -2.27 14.00 0.68
CA ARG A 104 -1.73 14.89 -0.37
C ARG A 104 -2.41 16.26 -0.39
N ASP A 105 -3.74 16.28 -0.23
CA ASP A 105 -4.52 17.52 -0.26
C ASP A 105 -4.25 18.38 0.98
N ILE A 106 -3.95 17.77 2.13
CA ILE A 106 -3.59 18.48 3.38
C ILE A 106 -2.15 19.04 3.32
N ASN A 107 -1.20 18.24 2.84
CA ASN A 107 0.21 18.66 2.74
C ASN A 107 0.81 18.26 1.38
N PRO A 108 0.65 19.14 0.36
CA PRO A 108 1.12 18.86 -1.00
C PRO A 108 2.65 18.89 -1.16
N ASP A 109 3.37 19.39 -0.17
CA ASP A 109 4.84 19.48 -0.20
C ASP A 109 5.54 18.28 0.45
N HIS A 110 4.77 17.32 0.95
CA HIS A 110 5.31 16.10 1.56
C HIS A 110 5.06 14.86 0.67
N PRO A 111 6.08 14.00 0.43
CA PRO A 111 5.97 12.89 -0.51
C PRO A 111 4.97 11.79 -0.09
N ALA A 112 4.74 11.60 1.21
CA ALA A 112 3.99 10.46 1.74
C ALA A 112 2.58 10.29 1.12
N GLY A 113 1.80 11.39 1.02
CA GLY A 113 0.44 11.34 0.47
C GLY A 113 0.42 10.84 -0.98
N TYR A 114 1.35 11.32 -1.79
CA TYR A 114 1.49 10.89 -3.18
C TYR A 114 1.98 9.45 -3.28
N TYR A 115 2.99 9.09 -2.49
CA TYR A 115 3.60 7.77 -2.52
C TYR A 115 2.59 6.68 -2.17
N TYR A 116 1.95 6.79 -1.02
CA TYR A 116 0.97 5.78 -0.58
C TYR A 116 -0.32 5.79 -1.40
N PHE A 117 -0.71 6.91 -2.02
CA PHE A 117 -1.76 6.91 -3.04
C PHE A 117 -1.36 6.04 -4.24
N GLY A 118 -0.18 6.26 -4.82
CA GLY A 118 0.30 5.50 -5.98
C GLY A 118 0.43 3.99 -5.69
N LEU A 119 1.01 3.62 -4.55
CA LEU A 119 1.11 2.22 -4.13
C LEU A 119 -0.26 1.57 -3.92
N SER A 120 -1.21 2.32 -3.34
CA SER A 120 -2.58 1.82 -3.13
C SER A 120 -3.33 1.57 -4.44
N VAL A 121 -3.05 2.35 -5.52
CA VAL A 121 -3.56 2.05 -6.86
C VAL A 121 -3.00 0.72 -7.36
N GLY A 122 -1.72 0.42 -7.10
CA GLY A 122 -1.12 -0.88 -7.39
C GLY A 122 -1.86 -2.01 -6.71
N THR A 123 -2.05 -1.91 -5.39
CA THR A 123 -2.81 -2.89 -4.59
C THR A 123 -4.24 -3.07 -5.09
N TYR A 124 -4.94 -1.98 -5.41
CA TYR A 124 -6.29 -2.03 -6.01
C TYR A 124 -6.30 -2.77 -7.36
N SER A 125 -5.30 -2.50 -8.20
CA SER A 125 -5.15 -3.16 -9.50
C SER A 125 -4.89 -4.67 -9.38
N ASP A 126 -4.18 -5.09 -8.34
CA ASP A 126 -3.97 -6.51 -8.03
C ASP A 126 -5.29 -7.22 -7.67
N GLY A 127 -6.18 -6.53 -6.98
CA GLY A 127 -7.50 -7.06 -6.60
C GLY A 127 -8.54 -7.03 -7.72
N THR A 128 -8.44 -6.08 -8.64
CA THR A 128 -9.40 -5.89 -9.74
C THR A 128 -8.80 -6.27 -11.09
N SER A 129 -8.15 -5.36 -11.73
CA SER A 129 -7.25 -5.54 -12.89
C SER A 129 -6.64 -4.19 -13.27
N ILE A 130 -5.50 -4.21 -13.94
CA ILE A 130 -4.92 -2.99 -14.53
C ILE A 130 -5.89 -2.32 -15.51
N LEU A 131 -6.67 -3.11 -16.28
CA LEU A 131 -7.66 -2.56 -17.20
C LEU A 131 -8.78 -1.82 -16.48
N THR A 132 -9.21 -2.29 -15.31
CA THR A 132 -10.19 -1.60 -14.47
C THR A 132 -9.62 -0.26 -13.98
N ALA A 133 -8.40 -0.25 -13.44
CA ALA A 133 -7.72 0.96 -13.01
C ALA A 133 -7.56 1.99 -14.16
N LEU A 134 -7.28 1.53 -15.38
CA LEU A 134 -7.21 2.40 -16.57
C LEU A 134 -8.57 3.02 -16.91
N LYS A 135 -9.65 2.24 -16.89
CA LYS A 135 -11.02 2.73 -17.13
C LYS A 135 -11.47 3.76 -16.11
N GLU A 136 -10.98 3.65 -14.87
CA GLU A 136 -11.23 4.60 -13.78
C GLU A 136 -10.30 5.84 -13.83
N GLY A 137 -9.47 5.97 -14.85
CA GLY A 137 -8.56 7.11 -15.04
C GLY A 137 -7.43 7.18 -14.01
N LEU A 138 -7.06 6.03 -13.42
CA LEU A 138 -6.03 5.98 -12.38
C LEU A 138 -4.60 6.04 -12.93
N LYS A 139 -4.39 5.79 -14.24
CA LYS A 139 -3.06 5.79 -14.85
C LYS A 139 -2.33 7.12 -14.62
N ASP A 140 -2.93 8.23 -15.07
CA ASP A 140 -2.26 9.54 -14.99
C ASP A 140 -2.13 10.01 -13.53
N LYS A 141 -3.13 9.71 -12.68
CA LYS A 141 -3.06 10.00 -11.25
C LYS A 141 -1.90 9.26 -10.58
N THR A 142 -1.68 7.98 -10.93
CA THR A 142 -0.58 7.16 -10.39
C THR A 142 0.77 7.66 -10.88
N GLN A 143 0.90 7.90 -12.19
CA GLN A 143 2.11 8.44 -12.80
C GLN A 143 2.50 9.77 -12.13
N ASN A 144 1.58 10.75 -12.13
CA ASN A 144 1.83 12.07 -11.54
C ASN A 144 2.17 11.97 -10.04
N SER A 145 1.58 11.02 -9.32
CA SER A 145 1.89 10.82 -7.90
C SER A 145 3.34 10.37 -7.71
N PHE A 146 3.79 9.34 -8.41
CA PHE A 146 5.19 8.88 -8.27
C PHE A 146 6.20 9.88 -8.83
N GLU A 147 5.88 10.57 -9.94
CA GLU A 147 6.71 11.65 -10.46
C GLU A 147 6.83 12.80 -9.44
N LYS A 148 5.74 13.12 -8.72
CA LYS A 148 5.78 14.14 -7.67
C LYS A 148 6.62 13.71 -6.47
N VAL A 149 6.54 12.45 -6.04
CA VAL A 149 7.45 11.91 -5.01
C VAL A 149 8.91 12.03 -5.45
N TYR A 150 9.19 11.65 -6.70
CA TYR A 150 10.53 11.74 -7.28
C TYR A 150 11.08 13.17 -7.31
N GLU A 151 10.21 14.17 -7.58
CA GLU A 151 10.57 15.59 -7.53
C GLU A 151 10.83 16.10 -6.11
N LEU A 152 9.96 15.73 -5.15
CA LEU A 152 10.02 16.21 -3.78
C LEU A 152 11.19 15.56 -3.01
N ASP A 153 11.29 14.24 -3.08
CA ASP A 153 12.34 13.44 -2.45
C ASP A 153 12.44 12.08 -3.14
N LYS A 154 13.34 11.94 -4.10
CA LYS A 154 13.52 10.70 -4.82
C LYS A 154 14.07 9.53 -3.99
N MET A 155 14.65 9.83 -2.80
CA MET A 155 15.14 8.81 -1.88
C MET A 155 14.10 8.42 -0.82
N TYR A 156 12.92 9.06 -0.83
CA TYR A 156 11.83 8.75 0.08
C TYR A 156 11.51 7.24 0.05
N ASP A 157 11.37 6.68 1.25
CA ASP A 157 11.01 5.28 1.47
C ASP A 157 11.92 4.32 0.65
N ASP A 158 13.23 4.41 0.90
CA ASP A 158 14.27 3.59 0.26
C ASP A 158 14.31 3.74 -1.27
N ALA A 159 14.15 4.96 -1.77
CA ALA A 159 14.05 5.28 -3.19
C ALA A 159 12.85 4.58 -3.88
N GLY A 160 11.79 4.37 -3.13
CA GLY A 160 10.62 3.60 -3.54
C GLY A 160 9.91 4.18 -4.77
N SER A 161 9.91 5.50 -4.96
CA SER A 161 9.33 6.13 -6.15
C SER A 161 10.06 5.76 -7.45
N ILE A 162 11.37 5.58 -7.40
CA ILE A 162 12.18 5.15 -8.55
C ILE A 162 11.79 3.74 -8.95
N LEU A 163 11.74 2.82 -7.96
CA LEU A 163 11.32 1.44 -8.20
C LEU A 163 9.88 1.36 -8.71
N ALA A 164 8.97 2.12 -8.10
CA ALA A 164 7.56 2.17 -8.47
C ALA A 164 7.34 2.72 -9.89
N LEU A 165 8.07 3.75 -10.33
CA LEU A 165 8.03 4.26 -11.71
C LEU A 165 8.54 3.22 -12.70
N GLY A 166 9.62 2.50 -12.35
CA GLY A 166 10.08 1.37 -13.16
C GLY A 166 8.99 0.32 -13.34
N ARG A 167 8.35 -0.09 -12.24
CA ARG A 167 7.26 -1.08 -12.26
C ARG A 167 6.06 -0.57 -13.03
N PHE A 168 5.65 0.68 -12.81
CA PHE A 168 4.53 1.32 -13.51
C PHE A 168 4.67 1.22 -15.03
N TRP A 169 5.82 1.66 -15.58
CA TRP A 169 6.04 1.62 -17.03
C TRP A 169 6.20 0.21 -17.60
N ALA A 170 6.65 -0.75 -16.81
CA ALA A 170 6.81 -2.13 -17.24
C ALA A 170 5.47 -2.91 -17.32
N VAL A 171 4.51 -2.62 -16.42
CA VAL A 171 3.29 -3.45 -16.30
C VAL A 171 2.08 -2.92 -17.05
N LEU A 172 2.15 -1.69 -17.58
CA LEU A 172 1.06 -1.14 -18.40
C LEU A 172 0.80 -2.06 -19.60
N PRO A 173 -0.46 -2.26 -20.02
CA PRO A 173 -0.77 -3.05 -21.19
C PRO A 173 -0.36 -2.32 -22.48
N TRP A 174 -0.16 -3.09 -23.56
CA TRP A 174 0.02 -2.51 -24.88
C TRP A 174 -1.17 -1.61 -25.26
N PRO A 175 -0.96 -0.40 -25.85
CA PRO A 175 0.32 0.19 -26.27
C PRO A 175 0.95 1.14 -25.23
N LEU A 176 0.51 1.12 -23.98
CA LEU A 176 0.86 2.09 -22.94
C LEU A 176 2.17 1.80 -22.22
N TYR A 177 2.66 0.55 -22.23
CA TYR A 177 3.94 0.22 -21.59
C TYR A 177 5.11 0.94 -22.27
N ASN A 178 6.17 1.19 -21.50
CA ASN A 178 7.39 1.79 -22.02
C ASN A 178 8.61 1.11 -21.38
N ASN A 179 9.08 0.05 -22.03
CA ASN A 179 10.23 -0.72 -21.54
C ASN A 179 11.51 0.11 -21.41
N LYS A 180 11.68 1.14 -22.25
CA LYS A 180 12.84 2.03 -22.16
C LYS A 180 12.77 2.85 -20.87
N LYS A 181 11.65 3.54 -20.60
CA LYS A 181 11.46 4.28 -19.35
C LYS A 181 11.57 3.34 -18.13
N ALA A 182 10.95 2.16 -18.19
CA ALA A 182 11.03 1.17 -17.13
C ALA A 182 12.50 0.79 -16.83
N LEU A 183 13.28 0.52 -17.88
CA LEU A 183 14.69 0.17 -17.73
C LEU A 183 15.50 1.33 -17.16
N ASP A 184 15.27 2.56 -17.63
CA ASP A 184 15.97 3.75 -17.16
C ASP A 184 15.78 3.93 -15.64
N TYR A 185 14.54 3.81 -15.13
CA TYR A 185 14.24 3.86 -13.69
C TYR A 185 14.83 2.68 -12.91
N TYR A 186 14.73 1.46 -13.41
CA TYR A 186 15.34 0.32 -12.73
C TYR A 186 16.86 0.42 -12.68
N ARG A 187 17.51 0.98 -13.70
CA ARG A 187 18.95 1.25 -13.69
C ARG A 187 19.31 2.38 -12.72
N GLU A 188 18.46 3.38 -12.57
CA GLU A 188 18.66 4.40 -11.54
C GLU A 188 18.54 3.78 -10.14
N PHE A 189 17.49 2.98 -9.87
CA PHE A 189 17.33 2.27 -8.61
C PHE A 189 18.50 1.33 -8.32
N GLN A 190 19.02 0.63 -9.33
CA GLN A 190 20.19 -0.25 -9.20
C GLN A 190 21.45 0.48 -8.71
N ARG A 191 21.58 1.78 -8.93
CA ARG A 191 22.70 2.59 -8.47
C ARG A 191 22.54 3.12 -7.05
N THR A 192 21.36 2.99 -6.45
CA THR A 192 21.13 3.36 -5.05
C THR A 192 21.69 2.30 -4.11
N GLU A 193 21.94 2.70 -2.87
CA GLU A 193 22.36 1.75 -1.82
C GLU A 193 21.27 0.73 -1.50
N TYR A 194 20.01 1.08 -1.68
CA TYR A 194 18.84 0.25 -1.38
C TYR A 194 18.68 -0.96 -2.31
N PHE A 195 19.24 -0.92 -3.52
CA PHE A 195 19.16 -2.04 -4.46
C PHE A 195 19.80 -3.32 -3.90
N LYS A 196 20.87 -3.18 -3.12
CA LYS A 196 21.61 -4.34 -2.58
C LYS A 196 20.77 -5.17 -1.59
N SER A 197 19.80 -4.57 -0.89
CA SER A 197 18.88 -5.25 0.01
C SER A 197 17.53 -5.58 -0.65
N SER A 198 17.21 -4.95 -1.79
CA SER A 198 15.91 -5.09 -2.43
C SER A 198 15.81 -6.35 -3.29
N THR A 199 15.16 -7.38 -2.76
CA THR A 199 14.79 -8.58 -3.53
C THR A 199 13.78 -8.24 -4.62
N GLU A 200 12.82 -7.39 -4.31
CA GLU A 200 11.80 -6.90 -5.25
C GLU A 200 12.43 -6.20 -6.46
N GLY A 201 13.36 -5.27 -6.23
CA GLY A 201 14.04 -4.55 -7.30
C GLY A 201 14.83 -5.47 -8.23
N ARG A 202 15.50 -6.51 -7.67
CA ARG A 202 16.17 -7.52 -8.47
C ARG A 202 15.20 -8.32 -9.35
N VAL A 203 14.08 -8.74 -8.79
CA VAL A 203 13.07 -9.53 -9.52
C VAL A 203 12.44 -8.70 -10.64
N TYR A 204 12.05 -7.43 -10.36
CA TYR A 204 11.43 -6.56 -11.36
C TYR A 204 12.39 -6.21 -12.52
N LEU A 205 13.65 -5.87 -12.21
CA LEU A 205 14.65 -5.62 -13.25
C LEU A 205 14.88 -6.88 -14.09
N SER A 206 14.98 -8.05 -13.45
CA SER A 206 15.20 -9.32 -14.15
C SER A 206 14.03 -9.68 -15.07
N GLU A 207 12.79 -9.49 -14.61
CA GLU A 207 11.60 -9.71 -15.43
C GLU A 207 11.64 -8.87 -16.71
N LEU A 208 11.98 -7.58 -16.58
CA LEU A 208 12.12 -6.69 -17.73
C LEU A 208 13.26 -7.11 -18.65
N LEU A 209 14.43 -7.46 -18.11
CA LEU A 209 15.59 -7.90 -18.90
C LEU A 209 15.27 -9.17 -19.70
N ILE A 210 14.51 -10.12 -19.11
CA ILE A 210 14.03 -11.32 -19.81
C ILE A 210 13.10 -10.93 -20.96
N ALA A 211 12.16 -10.01 -20.72
CA ALA A 211 11.22 -9.55 -21.74
C ALA A 211 11.93 -8.81 -22.90
N LEU A 212 12.99 -8.06 -22.62
CA LEU A 212 13.83 -7.42 -23.63
C LEU A 212 14.65 -8.40 -24.46
N GLY A 213 14.95 -9.58 -23.92
CA GLY A 213 15.69 -10.62 -24.60
C GLY A 213 17.18 -10.32 -24.81
N GLY A 214 17.86 -11.19 -25.57
CA GLY A 214 19.28 -11.13 -25.82
C GLY A 214 20.14 -11.80 -24.72
N ASP A 215 21.28 -12.36 -25.10
CA ASP A 215 22.11 -13.20 -24.20
C ASP A 215 22.66 -12.43 -23.01
N ARG A 216 23.07 -11.16 -23.23
CA ARG A 216 23.56 -10.29 -22.16
C ARG A 216 22.47 -10.01 -21.10
N ASN A 217 21.26 -9.66 -21.54
CA ASN A 217 20.15 -9.41 -20.62
C ASN A 217 19.76 -10.67 -19.86
N LYS A 218 19.74 -11.83 -20.54
CA LYS A 218 19.43 -13.10 -19.88
C LYS A 218 20.48 -13.49 -18.86
N ALA A 219 21.78 -13.28 -19.16
CA ALA A 219 22.87 -13.55 -18.23
C ALA A 219 22.78 -12.69 -16.97
N GLU A 220 22.56 -11.38 -17.14
CA GLU A 220 22.36 -10.46 -16.01
C GLU A 220 21.11 -10.82 -15.18
N ALA A 221 19.98 -11.08 -15.85
CA ALA A 221 18.75 -11.50 -15.16
C ALA A 221 18.98 -12.77 -14.33
N LYS A 222 19.70 -13.75 -14.86
CA LYS A 222 20.03 -14.99 -14.15
C LYS A 222 20.85 -14.73 -12.89
N GLU A 223 21.84 -13.84 -12.95
CA GLU A 223 22.63 -13.45 -11.79
C GLU A 223 21.79 -12.80 -10.70
N LEU A 224 20.98 -11.77 -11.06
CA LEU A 224 20.10 -11.06 -10.13
C LEU A 224 19.07 -11.99 -9.49
N LEU A 225 18.49 -12.91 -10.27
CA LEU A 225 17.50 -13.87 -9.76
C LEU A 225 18.14 -14.88 -8.80
N ASN A 226 19.37 -15.35 -9.06
CA ASN A 226 20.09 -16.23 -8.13
C ASN A 226 20.34 -15.51 -6.79
N GLN A 227 20.71 -14.22 -6.81
CA GLN A 227 20.85 -13.41 -5.59
C GLN A 227 19.49 -13.25 -4.86
N ALA A 228 18.41 -13.06 -5.60
CA ALA A 228 17.06 -12.94 -5.04
C ALA A 228 16.58 -14.24 -4.35
N VAL A 229 16.98 -15.40 -4.87
CA VAL A 229 16.63 -16.71 -4.27
C VAL A 229 17.38 -16.96 -2.96
N GLN A 230 18.61 -16.47 -2.83
CA GLN A 230 19.44 -16.75 -1.65
C GLN A 230 19.02 -16.01 -0.39
N ASN A 231 18.55 -14.76 -0.50
CA ASN A 231 18.36 -13.86 0.64
C ASN A 231 17.02 -13.12 0.62
N GLY A 232 16.03 -13.63 -0.10
CA GLY A 232 14.79 -12.93 -0.34
C GLY A 232 13.61 -13.32 0.55
N GLU A 233 12.64 -12.43 0.62
CA GLU A 233 11.30 -12.72 1.12
C GLU A 233 10.66 -13.86 0.31
N PRO A 234 9.93 -14.82 0.94
CA PRO A 234 9.40 -16.01 0.26
C PRO A 234 8.61 -15.72 -1.03
N TYR A 235 7.80 -14.66 -1.05
CA TYR A 235 7.01 -14.29 -2.23
C TYR A 235 7.90 -13.97 -3.43
N PHE A 236 8.91 -13.11 -3.26
CA PHE A 236 9.83 -12.73 -4.34
C PHE A 236 10.83 -13.85 -4.67
N THR A 237 11.24 -14.63 -3.69
CA THR A 237 12.06 -15.84 -3.91
C THR A 237 11.36 -16.83 -4.83
N ASN A 238 10.09 -17.11 -4.57
CA ASN A 238 9.26 -17.98 -5.42
C ASN A 238 9.07 -17.39 -6.82
N TRP A 239 8.92 -16.08 -6.93
CA TRP A 239 8.83 -15.42 -8.24
C TRP A 239 10.15 -15.52 -9.00
N ALA A 240 11.29 -15.24 -8.35
CA ALA A 240 12.62 -15.40 -8.94
C ALA A 240 12.84 -16.83 -9.46
N GLN A 241 12.45 -17.84 -8.68
CA GLN A 241 12.58 -19.24 -9.10
C GLN A 241 11.74 -19.57 -10.34
N ARG A 242 10.51 -19.04 -10.42
CA ARG A 242 9.69 -19.20 -11.64
C ARG A 242 10.32 -18.55 -12.87
N LEU A 243 10.94 -17.37 -12.71
CA LEU A 243 11.65 -16.69 -13.81
C LEU A 243 12.91 -17.46 -14.24
N LEU A 244 13.71 -17.97 -13.29
CA LEU A 244 14.88 -18.81 -13.59
C LEU A 244 14.50 -20.04 -14.41
N ASN A 245 13.37 -20.67 -14.10
CA ASN A 245 12.90 -21.84 -14.86
C ASN A 245 12.50 -21.52 -16.31
N LYS A 246 12.14 -20.27 -16.62
CA LYS A 246 11.80 -19.82 -17.99
C LYS A 246 13.03 -19.53 -18.86
N ILE A 247 14.19 -19.31 -18.28
CA ILE A 247 15.41 -18.90 -18.97
C ILE A 247 16.52 -19.96 -18.90
N LYS A 248 16.14 -21.19 -18.57
CA LYS A 248 17.03 -22.35 -18.61
C LYS A 248 17.42 -22.69 -20.03
#